data_e23011865da2644694e764ce04e889d4
#
_entry.id   e23011865da2644694e764ce04e889d4
#
_cell.length_a   1.000
_cell.length_b   1.000
_cell.length_c   1.000
_cell.angle_alpha   90.00
_cell.angle_beta   90.00
_cell.angle_gamma   90.00
#
_symmetry.space_group_name_H-M   'P 1'
#
loop_
_entity.id
_entity.type
_entity.pdbx_description
1 polymer ?
#
loop_
_entity_poly.entity_id
_entity_poly.type
_entity_poly.pdbx_seq_one_letter_code
_entity_poly.pdbx_strand_id
1 'polypeptide(L)'
;DYARKGILLSAISAIDVAIWDLKGKILKQPVSTLLGGRYREKVQVYATGLYFTESMKDRMCEALAEEALMYKEQGYSAVKMKVGLGIEKDIQNVLAVKKAIGDDVKLAIDANHAYNFREALRLSKALEPYDIMWFEEPVSPDDYMGFKELHRRTTIPLAAGECEFRADGFKTLLDNMCVDYIQPETGTTGGITEAKRISVIADTHHVEMTPHNWGTGIIIAANLHISSNLKYAPGRMFD
;
A
#
# COMPACT_ATOMS: atom_id res chain seq x y z
N ASP A 1 11.21 16.98 -18.50
CA ASP A 1 11.49 15.55 -18.75
C ASP A 1 12.73 15.00 -18.02
N TYR A 2 13.50 15.84 -17.31
CA TYR A 2 14.69 15.36 -16.56
C TYR A 2 14.33 14.72 -15.20
N ALA A 3 13.23 15.12 -14.55
CA ALA A 3 12.78 14.62 -13.26
C ALA A 3 11.71 13.53 -13.45
N ARG A 4 12.14 12.31 -13.81
CA ARG A 4 11.20 11.21 -14.04
C ARG A 4 10.94 10.36 -12.78
N LYS A 5 11.92 10.23 -11.92
CA LYS A 5 11.92 9.42 -10.69
C LYS A 5 12.77 10.09 -9.61
N GLY A 6 12.60 9.66 -8.38
CA GLY A 6 13.44 10.01 -7.26
C GLY A 6 13.21 11.42 -6.69
N ILE A 7 14.21 11.94 -5.99
CA ILE A 7 14.10 13.13 -5.11
C ILE A 7 13.58 14.39 -5.80
N LEU A 8 13.88 14.59 -7.08
CA LEU A 8 13.37 15.76 -7.81
C LEU A 8 11.85 15.68 -7.97
N LEU A 9 11.32 14.48 -8.15
CA LEU A 9 9.88 14.30 -8.24
C LEU A 9 9.20 14.46 -6.88
N SER A 10 9.86 14.07 -5.80
CA SER A 10 9.39 14.35 -4.44
C SER A 10 9.29 15.87 -4.18
N ALA A 11 10.28 16.65 -4.64
CA ALA A 11 10.22 18.11 -4.54
C ALA A 11 9.05 18.70 -5.36
N ILE A 12 8.81 18.18 -6.56
CA ILE A 12 7.66 18.55 -7.40
C ILE A 12 6.35 18.18 -6.68
N SER A 13 6.27 17.00 -6.07
CA SER A 13 5.11 16.55 -5.31
C SER A 13 4.78 17.51 -4.16
N ALA A 14 5.79 17.94 -3.41
CA ALA A 14 5.60 18.88 -2.30
C ALA A 14 5.03 20.22 -2.78
N ILE A 15 5.50 20.74 -3.90
CA ILE A 15 4.99 21.98 -4.51
C ILE A 15 3.55 21.78 -5.01
N ASP A 16 3.25 20.67 -5.66
CA ASP A 16 1.91 20.34 -6.14
C ASP A 16 0.91 20.27 -4.99
N VAL A 17 1.25 19.58 -3.91
CA VAL A 17 0.41 19.51 -2.69
C VAL A 17 0.17 20.89 -2.11
N ALA A 18 1.20 21.74 -2.03
CA ALA A 18 1.08 23.11 -1.53
C ALA A 18 0.18 23.97 -2.43
N ILE A 19 0.25 23.83 -3.75
CA ILE A 19 -0.60 24.55 -4.71
C ILE A 19 -2.07 24.11 -4.58
N TRP A 20 -2.32 22.80 -4.39
CA TRP A 20 -3.68 22.30 -4.16
C TRP A 20 -4.27 22.82 -2.84
N ASP A 21 -3.47 22.87 -1.76
CA ASP A 21 -3.89 23.45 -0.48
C ASP A 21 -4.20 24.96 -0.63
N LEU A 22 -3.32 25.72 -1.30
CA LEU A 22 -3.54 27.13 -1.59
C LEU A 22 -4.82 27.35 -2.40
N LYS A 23 -5.05 26.57 -3.45
CA LYS A 23 -6.27 26.61 -4.26
C LYS A 23 -7.52 26.36 -3.42
N GLY A 24 -7.47 25.36 -2.54
CA GLY A 24 -8.55 25.05 -1.61
C GLY A 24 -8.86 26.22 -0.68
N LYS A 25 -7.83 26.85 -0.12
CA LYS A 25 -7.96 28.01 0.76
C LYS A 25 -8.54 29.24 0.05
N ILE A 26 -8.07 29.54 -1.16
CA ILE A 26 -8.58 30.66 -1.97
C ILE A 26 -10.06 30.48 -2.30
N LEU A 27 -10.42 29.25 -2.72
CA LEU A 27 -11.80 28.92 -3.13
C LEU A 27 -12.69 28.54 -1.94
N LYS A 28 -12.15 28.45 -0.73
CA LYS A 28 -12.83 28.00 0.49
C LYS A 28 -13.52 26.65 0.29
N GLN A 29 -12.85 25.73 -0.39
CA GLN A 29 -13.34 24.41 -0.70
C GLN A 29 -12.30 23.34 -0.30
N PRO A 30 -12.74 22.18 0.24
CA PRO A 30 -11.85 21.04 0.43
C PRO A 30 -11.25 20.58 -0.89
N VAL A 31 -10.00 20.11 -0.86
CA VAL A 31 -9.33 19.58 -2.06
C VAL A 31 -10.13 18.43 -2.70
N SER A 32 -10.77 17.56 -1.92
CA SER A 32 -11.63 16.50 -2.43
C SER A 32 -12.80 17.03 -3.27
N THR A 33 -13.39 18.18 -2.90
CA THR A 33 -14.43 18.83 -3.72
C THR A 33 -13.86 19.33 -5.05
N LEU A 34 -12.65 19.91 -5.03
CA LEU A 34 -11.98 20.40 -6.24
C LEU A 34 -11.51 19.28 -7.17
N LEU A 35 -11.34 18.06 -6.65
CA LEU A 35 -11.02 16.86 -7.41
C LEU A 35 -12.25 16.18 -8.05
N GLY A 36 -13.45 16.76 -7.87
CA GLY A 36 -14.69 16.23 -8.42
C GLY A 36 -15.70 15.73 -7.39
N GLY A 37 -15.43 15.93 -6.10
CA GLY A 37 -16.33 15.54 -5.00
C GLY A 37 -15.88 14.25 -4.31
N ARG A 38 -16.64 13.88 -3.29
CA ARG A 38 -16.37 12.68 -2.48
C ARG A 38 -17.35 11.58 -2.81
N TYR A 39 -16.86 10.39 -3.01
CA TYR A 39 -17.67 9.16 -3.10
C TYR A 39 -17.97 8.58 -1.72
N ARG A 40 -17.16 8.95 -0.68
CA ARG A 40 -17.32 8.45 0.68
C ARG A 40 -17.01 9.52 1.72
N GLU A 41 -17.76 9.47 2.81
CA GLU A 41 -17.60 10.36 3.97
C GLU A 41 -16.54 9.84 4.95
N LYS A 42 -16.33 8.52 4.96
CA LYS A 42 -15.35 7.84 5.84
C LYS A 42 -14.41 7.01 4.97
N VAL A 43 -13.12 7.11 5.26
CA VAL A 43 -12.07 6.28 4.67
C VAL A 43 -11.70 5.22 5.71
N GLN A 44 -11.81 3.95 5.32
CA GLN A 44 -11.30 2.85 6.14
C GLN A 44 -9.78 2.83 6.07
N VAL A 45 -9.13 2.63 7.21
CA VAL A 45 -7.67 2.58 7.31
C VAL A 45 -7.24 1.26 7.97
N TYR A 46 -6.02 0.84 7.70
CA TYR A 46 -5.36 -0.24 8.41
C TYR A 46 -4.16 0.30 9.19
N ALA A 47 -3.76 -0.40 10.24
CA ALA A 47 -2.56 -0.05 10.98
C ALA A 47 -1.33 -0.64 10.29
N THR A 48 -0.36 0.21 9.94
CA THR A 48 0.98 -0.22 9.53
C THR A 48 1.89 -0.21 10.74
N GLY A 49 2.42 -1.37 11.08
CA GLY A 49 3.31 -1.62 12.20
C GLY A 49 3.97 -2.98 12.05
N LEU A 50 4.14 -3.67 13.15
CA LEU A 50 4.67 -5.04 13.14
C LEU A 50 6.02 -5.11 12.43
N TYR A 51 6.89 -4.13 12.72
CA TYR A 51 8.26 -4.10 12.26
C TYR A 51 9.11 -5.02 13.12
N PHE A 52 10.02 -5.73 12.52
CA PHE A 52 11.03 -6.48 13.27
C PHE A 52 12.20 -5.58 13.66
N THR A 53 12.61 -5.69 14.93
CA THR A 53 13.76 -4.97 15.48
C THR A 53 14.73 -5.95 16.14
N GLU A 54 16.01 -5.56 16.29
CA GLU A 54 17.00 -6.42 16.94
C GLU A 54 16.60 -6.77 18.40
N SER A 55 15.89 -5.87 19.08
CA SER A 55 15.39 -6.12 20.45
C SER A 55 14.35 -7.23 20.53
N MET A 56 13.71 -7.60 19.44
CA MET A 56 12.68 -8.65 19.37
C MET A 56 13.25 -10.02 18.97
N LYS A 57 14.56 -10.12 18.67
CA LYS A 57 15.18 -11.29 18.02
C LYS A 57 14.83 -12.63 18.67
N ASP A 58 14.82 -12.70 19.98
CA ASP A 58 14.59 -13.96 20.75
C ASP A 58 13.10 -14.24 21.04
N ARG A 59 12.21 -13.27 20.77
CA ARG A 59 10.76 -13.40 21.01
C ARG A 59 9.92 -12.74 19.92
N MET A 60 10.39 -12.82 18.69
CA MET A 60 9.79 -12.05 17.59
C MET A 60 8.33 -12.43 17.34
N CYS A 61 8.00 -13.71 17.29
CA CYS A 61 6.63 -14.16 17.09
C CYS A 61 5.67 -13.62 18.17
N GLU A 62 6.09 -13.66 19.44
CA GLU A 62 5.30 -13.17 20.55
C GLU A 62 5.14 -11.65 20.50
N ALA A 63 6.23 -10.91 20.25
CA ALA A 63 6.21 -9.45 20.20
C ALA A 63 5.33 -8.94 19.05
N LEU A 64 5.41 -9.53 17.86
CA LEU A 64 4.55 -9.19 16.73
C LEU A 64 3.08 -9.53 17.00
N ALA A 65 2.80 -10.66 17.65
CA ALA A 65 1.46 -11.04 18.05
C ALA A 65 0.86 -10.09 19.10
N GLU A 66 1.64 -9.68 20.10
CA GLU A 66 1.25 -8.70 21.11
C GLU A 66 0.92 -7.34 20.48
N GLU A 67 1.77 -6.85 19.56
CA GLU A 67 1.53 -5.58 18.84
C GLU A 67 0.28 -5.66 17.96
N ALA A 68 0.06 -6.78 17.28
CA ALA A 68 -1.13 -6.98 16.46
C ALA A 68 -2.42 -6.99 17.30
N LEU A 69 -2.39 -7.60 18.48
CA LEU A 69 -3.51 -7.56 19.43
C LEU A 69 -3.79 -6.13 19.90
N MET A 70 -2.76 -5.35 20.18
CA MET A 70 -2.93 -3.94 20.55
C MET A 70 -3.70 -3.16 19.48
N TYR A 71 -3.37 -3.34 18.19
CA TYR A 71 -4.12 -2.70 17.10
C TYR A 71 -5.55 -3.21 17.00
N LYS A 72 -5.79 -4.51 17.19
CA LYS A 72 -7.13 -5.07 17.26
C LYS A 72 -7.97 -4.44 18.39
N GLU A 73 -7.39 -4.29 19.57
CA GLU A 73 -8.04 -3.65 20.73
C GLU A 73 -8.33 -2.16 20.51
N GLN A 74 -7.50 -1.47 19.71
CA GLN A 74 -7.75 -0.10 19.27
C GLN A 74 -8.86 0.00 18.21
N GLY A 75 -9.38 -1.12 17.72
CA GLY A 75 -10.50 -1.17 16.77
C GLY A 75 -10.10 -1.18 15.31
N TYR A 76 -8.83 -1.39 14.99
CA TYR A 76 -8.42 -1.60 13.59
C TYR A 76 -8.95 -2.93 13.09
N SER A 77 -9.54 -2.90 11.90
CA SER A 77 -10.07 -4.09 11.22
C SER A 77 -9.07 -4.72 10.24
N ALA A 78 -7.90 -4.13 10.08
CA ALA A 78 -6.77 -4.70 9.37
C ALA A 78 -5.43 -4.16 9.90
N VAL A 79 -4.39 -4.96 9.73
CA VAL A 79 -3.00 -4.62 10.05
C VAL A 79 -2.08 -5.04 8.92
N LYS A 80 -0.96 -4.33 8.74
CA LYS A 80 0.09 -4.69 7.81
C LYS A 80 1.38 -4.97 8.59
N MET A 81 2.01 -6.12 8.32
CA MET A 81 3.27 -6.51 8.94
C MET A 81 4.40 -6.62 7.93
N LYS A 82 5.62 -6.38 8.38
CA LYS A 82 6.81 -6.58 7.57
C LYS A 82 7.21 -8.07 7.54
N VAL A 83 7.66 -8.51 6.37
CA VAL A 83 8.31 -9.81 6.12
C VAL A 83 9.62 -9.57 5.38
N GLY A 84 10.48 -10.59 5.22
CA GLY A 84 11.78 -10.43 4.56
C GLY A 84 12.95 -10.94 5.38
N LEU A 85 12.68 -11.66 6.46
CA LEU A 85 13.71 -12.31 7.29
C LEU A 85 14.09 -13.72 6.83
N GLY A 86 13.48 -14.17 5.74
CA GLY A 86 13.58 -15.50 5.20
C GLY A 86 12.32 -16.32 5.41
N ILE A 87 12.04 -17.22 4.45
CA ILE A 87 10.74 -17.87 4.27
C ILE A 87 10.24 -18.55 5.54
N GLU A 88 11.09 -19.35 6.19
CA GLU A 88 10.71 -20.12 7.37
C GLU A 88 10.36 -19.24 8.58
N LYS A 89 11.14 -18.16 8.80
CA LYS A 89 10.88 -17.20 9.87
C LYS A 89 9.61 -16.38 9.59
N ASP A 90 9.44 -15.95 8.35
CA ASP A 90 8.28 -15.15 7.99
C ASP A 90 6.98 -15.94 8.07
N ILE A 91 7.00 -17.22 7.68
CA ILE A 91 5.85 -18.12 7.90
C ILE A 91 5.51 -18.19 9.40
N GLN A 92 6.51 -18.43 10.27
CA GLN A 92 6.29 -18.51 11.71
C GLN A 92 5.69 -17.21 12.28
N ASN A 93 6.26 -16.06 11.90
CA ASN A 93 5.80 -14.75 12.34
C ASN A 93 4.37 -14.46 11.87
N VAL A 94 4.07 -14.70 10.59
CA VAL A 94 2.73 -14.51 10.02
C VAL A 94 1.71 -15.39 10.72
N LEU A 95 2.02 -16.66 10.95
CA LEU A 95 1.12 -17.58 11.66
C LEU A 95 0.87 -17.18 13.11
N ALA A 96 1.90 -16.68 13.81
CA ALA A 96 1.74 -16.17 15.17
C ALA A 96 0.80 -14.96 15.20
N VAL A 97 0.97 -14.01 14.28
CA VAL A 97 0.09 -12.84 14.15
C VAL A 97 -1.33 -13.26 13.78
N LYS A 98 -1.52 -14.09 12.75
CA LYS A 98 -2.87 -14.60 12.35
C LYS A 98 -3.58 -15.29 13.49
N LYS A 99 -2.87 -16.11 14.25
CA LYS A 99 -3.44 -16.80 15.42
C LYS A 99 -3.89 -15.80 16.50
N ALA A 100 -3.15 -14.72 16.70
CA ALA A 100 -3.46 -13.69 17.69
C ALA A 100 -4.68 -12.85 17.29
N ILE A 101 -4.72 -12.33 16.05
CA ILE A 101 -5.80 -11.45 15.61
C ILE A 101 -7.08 -12.18 15.23
N GLY A 102 -6.98 -13.49 14.88
CA GLY A 102 -8.12 -14.29 14.41
C GLY A 102 -8.59 -13.87 13.02
N ASP A 103 -9.83 -14.21 12.67
CA ASP A 103 -10.42 -13.94 11.35
C ASP A 103 -11.12 -12.56 11.26
N ASP A 104 -11.34 -11.92 12.41
CA ASP A 104 -12.01 -10.61 12.48
C ASP A 104 -11.14 -9.47 11.96
N VAL A 105 -9.81 -9.63 12.00
CA VAL A 105 -8.85 -8.62 11.54
C VAL A 105 -8.09 -9.16 10.34
N LYS A 106 -8.07 -8.39 9.24
CA LYS A 106 -7.33 -8.75 8.04
C LYS A 106 -5.84 -8.50 8.23
N LEU A 107 -5.02 -9.34 7.60
CA LEU A 107 -3.56 -9.22 7.63
C LEU A 107 -3.01 -9.03 6.22
N ALA A 108 -2.33 -7.90 6.01
CA ALA A 108 -1.45 -7.69 4.86
C ALA A 108 0.01 -7.97 5.25
N ILE A 109 0.81 -8.42 4.29
CA ILE A 109 2.25 -8.62 4.46
C ILE A 109 3.01 -7.78 3.45
N ASP A 110 4.15 -7.23 3.85
CA ASP A 110 4.97 -6.34 3.04
C ASP A 110 6.44 -6.77 3.13
N ALA A 111 7.00 -7.12 1.98
CA ALA A 111 8.39 -7.59 1.88
C ALA A 111 9.39 -6.48 1.56
N ASN A 112 8.97 -5.30 1.15
CA ASN A 112 9.86 -4.23 0.68
C ASN A 112 11.00 -4.78 -0.21
N HIS A 113 10.63 -5.53 -1.24
CA HIS A 113 11.50 -6.15 -2.26
C HIS A 113 12.51 -7.20 -1.75
N ALA A 114 12.30 -7.79 -0.57
CA ALA A 114 13.28 -8.67 0.07
C ALA A 114 13.51 -9.99 -0.68
N TYR A 115 12.61 -10.39 -1.59
CA TYR A 115 12.64 -11.70 -2.22
C TYR A 115 12.93 -11.63 -3.72
N ASN A 116 13.45 -12.74 -4.25
CA ASN A 116 13.34 -13.04 -5.67
C ASN A 116 12.02 -13.79 -5.97
N PHE A 117 11.70 -13.92 -7.25
CA PHE A 117 10.46 -14.58 -7.69
C PHE A 117 10.23 -15.97 -7.05
N ARG A 118 11.28 -16.81 -6.95
CA ARG A 118 11.13 -18.19 -6.43
C ARG A 118 10.83 -18.19 -4.93
N GLU A 119 11.48 -17.32 -4.20
CA GLU A 119 11.26 -17.16 -2.75
C GLU A 119 9.87 -16.57 -2.47
N ALA A 120 9.49 -15.52 -3.19
CA ALA A 120 8.16 -14.92 -3.09
C ALA A 120 7.05 -15.95 -3.41
N LEU A 121 7.24 -16.79 -4.43
CA LEU A 121 6.30 -17.86 -4.76
C LEU A 121 6.22 -18.94 -3.66
N ARG A 122 7.35 -19.32 -3.07
CA ARG A 122 7.35 -20.27 -1.94
C ARG A 122 6.62 -19.73 -0.73
N LEU A 123 6.89 -18.48 -0.38
CA LEU A 123 6.23 -17.81 0.75
C LEU A 123 4.73 -17.68 0.49
N SER A 124 4.32 -17.18 -0.68
CA SER A 124 2.90 -17.03 -1.00
C SER A 124 2.16 -18.37 -0.98
N LYS A 125 2.75 -19.45 -1.55
CA LYS A 125 2.15 -20.80 -1.52
C LYS A 125 1.96 -21.33 -0.10
N ALA A 126 2.89 -21.06 0.80
CA ALA A 126 2.77 -21.46 2.20
C ALA A 126 1.68 -20.67 2.94
N LEU A 127 1.42 -19.42 2.53
CA LEU A 127 0.48 -18.53 3.18
C LEU A 127 -0.92 -18.48 2.53
N GLU A 128 -1.11 -19.05 1.34
CA GLU A 128 -2.43 -19.11 0.66
C GLU A 128 -3.57 -19.63 1.55
N PRO A 129 -3.39 -20.60 2.47
CA PRO A 129 -4.48 -21.05 3.33
C PRO A 129 -4.95 -20.07 4.41
N TYR A 130 -4.26 -18.92 4.59
CA TYR A 130 -4.46 -18.06 5.77
C TYR A 130 -5.16 -16.72 5.48
N ASP A 131 -5.83 -16.59 4.33
CA ASP A 131 -6.58 -15.39 3.95
C ASP A 131 -5.77 -14.10 4.15
N ILE A 132 -4.59 -14.02 3.51
CA ILE A 132 -3.75 -12.83 3.49
C ILE A 132 -4.40 -11.79 2.58
N MET A 133 -4.57 -10.56 3.09
CA MET A 133 -5.26 -9.47 2.40
C MET A 133 -4.53 -9.07 1.11
N TRP A 134 -3.21 -8.89 1.19
CA TRP A 134 -2.30 -8.78 0.04
C TRP A 134 -0.85 -9.06 0.44
N PHE A 135 -0.03 -9.33 -0.57
CA PHE A 135 1.42 -9.41 -0.48
C PHE A 135 2.03 -8.21 -1.20
N GLU A 136 2.54 -7.25 -0.43
CA GLU A 136 3.10 -5.99 -0.91
C GLU A 136 4.56 -6.16 -1.25
N GLU A 137 4.97 -5.60 -2.38
CA GLU A 137 6.34 -5.56 -2.91
C GLU A 137 7.16 -6.85 -2.69
N PRO A 138 6.63 -8.01 -3.14
CA PRO A 138 7.32 -9.30 -2.93
C PRO A 138 8.69 -9.38 -3.60
N VAL A 139 8.87 -8.71 -4.74
CA VAL A 139 10.09 -8.69 -5.55
C VAL A 139 10.51 -7.26 -5.87
N SER A 140 11.70 -7.08 -6.47
CA SER A 140 12.18 -5.75 -6.89
C SER A 140 11.12 -4.98 -7.68
N PRO A 141 10.89 -3.68 -7.42
CA PRO A 141 9.94 -2.86 -8.16
C PRO A 141 10.26 -2.75 -9.66
N ASP A 142 11.48 -3.02 -10.08
CA ASP A 142 11.89 -3.06 -11.49
C ASP A 142 11.64 -4.45 -12.16
N ASP A 143 11.26 -5.49 -11.37
CA ASP A 143 11.02 -6.84 -11.87
C ASP A 143 9.55 -7.07 -12.24
N TYR A 144 9.06 -6.34 -13.24
CA TYR A 144 7.68 -6.51 -13.77
C TYR A 144 7.36 -7.94 -14.21
N MET A 145 8.37 -8.67 -14.70
CA MET A 145 8.17 -10.07 -15.11
C MET A 145 8.00 -10.99 -13.90
N GLY A 146 8.75 -10.76 -12.84
CA GLY A 146 8.60 -11.46 -11.56
C GLY A 146 7.23 -11.22 -10.94
N PHE A 147 6.78 -9.96 -10.90
CA PHE A 147 5.41 -9.61 -10.45
C PHE A 147 4.34 -10.33 -11.28
N LYS A 148 4.39 -10.21 -12.60
CA LYS A 148 3.43 -10.84 -13.51
C LYS A 148 3.36 -12.35 -13.34
N GLU A 149 4.49 -13.02 -13.26
CA GLU A 149 4.55 -14.47 -13.07
C GLU A 149 4.07 -14.88 -11.68
N LEU A 150 4.35 -14.10 -10.66
CA LEU A 150 3.86 -14.33 -9.30
C LEU A 150 2.33 -14.15 -9.25
N HIS A 151 1.81 -13.06 -9.79
CA HIS A 151 0.38 -12.76 -9.87
C HIS A 151 -0.42 -13.90 -10.52
N ARG A 152 0.13 -14.54 -11.56
CA ARG A 152 -0.51 -15.69 -12.23
C ARG A 152 -0.49 -16.98 -11.42
N ARG A 153 0.36 -17.09 -10.41
CA ARG A 153 0.64 -18.35 -9.70
C ARG A 153 0.24 -18.35 -8.25
N THR A 154 -0.04 -17.19 -7.67
CA THR A 154 -0.55 -17.10 -6.30
C THR A 154 -2.04 -16.73 -6.28
N THR A 155 -2.73 -17.14 -5.23
CA THR A 155 -4.09 -16.69 -4.93
C THR A 155 -4.11 -15.51 -3.96
N ILE A 156 -2.95 -15.15 -3.38
CA ILE A 156 -2.81 -13.96 -2.55
C ILE A 156 -2.76 -12.74 -3.46
N PRO A 157 -3.64 -11.75 -3.30
CA PRO A 157 -3.58 -10.51 -4.06
C PRO A 157 -2.21 -9.83 -3.91
N LEU A 158 -1.69 -9.24 -4.98
CA LEU A 158 -0.43 -8.51 -4.95
C LEU A 158 -0.67 -7.01 -4.90
N ALA A 159 0.17 -6.31 -4.14
CA ALA A 159 0.17 -4.86 -4.04
C ALA A 159 1.58 -4.30 -4.32
N ALA A 160 1.64 -3.14 -4.99
CA ALA A 160 2.87 -2.38 -5.17
C ALA A 160 2.59 -0.95 -5.64
N GLY A 161 3.60 -0.08 -5.54
CA GLY A 161 3.51 1.25 -6.10
C GLY A 161 4.16 2.35 -5.27
N GLU A 162 4.59 2.10 -4.03
CA GLU A 162 5.28 3.11 -3.22
C GLU A 162 6.61 3.56 -3.87
N CYS A 163 7.25 2.66 -4.59
CA CYS A 163 8.48 2.91 -5.35
C CYS A 163 8.22 3.31 -6.81
N GLU A 164 6.94 3.44 -7.23
CA GLU A 164 6.62 3.82 -8.61
C GLU A 164 6.32 5.33 -8.70
N PHE A 165 6.52 5.88 -9.87
CA PHE A 165 6.47 7.32 -10.11
C PHE A 165 5.60 7.65 -11.31
N ARG A 166 4.78 8.72 -11.17
CA ARG A 166 3.95 9.30 -12.23
C ARG A 166 2.98 8.29 -12.87
N ALA A 167 2.00 8.83 -13.58
CA ALA A 167 1.01 8.04 -14.29
C ALA A 167 1.63 7.03 -15.30
N ASP A 168 2.77 7.38 -15.91
CA ASP A 168 3.45 6.50 -16.89
C ASP A 168 3.97 5.20 -16.24
N GLY A 169 4.54 5.29 -15.03
CA GLY A 169 5.03 4.13 -14.30
C GLY A 169 3.88 3.22 -13.86
N PHE A 170 2.83 3.79 -13.28
CA PHE A 170 1.63 3.03 -12.91
C PHE A 170 0.94 2.40 -14.11
N LYS A 171 0.89 3.11 -15.25
CA LYS A 171 0.39 2.52 -16.50
C LYS A 171 1.19 1.28 -16.88
N THR A 172 2.53 1.34 -16.77
CA THR A 172 3.40 0.19 -17.08
C THR A 172 3.10 -1.00 -16.14
N LEU A 173 2.95 -0.74 -14.85
CA LEU A 173 2.62 -1.75 -13.83
C LEU A 173 1.27 -2.44 -14.15
N LEU A 174 0.25 -1.64 -14.51
CA LEU A 174 -1.09 -2.10 -14.82
C LEU A 174 -1.20 -2.81 -16.17
N ASP A 175 -0.59 -2.29 -17.21
CA ASP A 175 -0.56 -2.93 -18.55
C ASP A 175 0.10 -4.32 -18.51
N ASN A 176 1.04 -4.52 -17.60
CA ASN A 176 1.69 -5.82 -17.38
C ASN A 176 0.90 -6.75 -16.46
N MET A 177 -0.23 -6.31 -15.89
CA MET A 177 -1.03 -7.11 -14.95
C MET A 177 -0.19 -7.64 -13.79
N CYS A 178 0.54 -6.75 -13.14
CA CYS A 178 1.48 -7.11 -12.09
C CYS A 178 0.81 -7.23 -10.71
N VAL A 179 -0.28 -6.50 -10.48
CA VAL A 179 -0.87 -6.29 -9.15
C VAL A 179 -2.38 -6.20 -9.18
N ASP A 180 -3.00 -6.47 -8.04
CA ASP A 180 -4.43 -6.29 -7.75
C ASP A 180 -4.69 -4.94 -7.07
N TYR A 181 -3.67 -4.38 -6.41
CA TYR A 181 -3.69 -3.09 -5.73
C TYR A 181 -2.52 -2.23 -6.15
N ILE A 182 -2.78 -0.97 -6.49
CA ILE A 182 -1.71 0.02 -6.66
C ILE A 182 -1.65 0.95 -5.46
N GLN A 183 -0.42 1.29 -5.06
CA GLN A 183 -0.14 2.05 -3.83
C GLN A 183 0.71 3.30 -4.12
N PRO A 184 0.17 4.29 -4.87
CA PRO A 184 0.94 5.51 -5.12
C PRO A 184 1.16 6.29 -3.83
N GLU A 185 2.39 6.74 -3.63
CA GLU A 185 2.74 7.67 -2.56
C GLU A 185 2.60 9.12 -3.06
N THR A 186 1.59 9.83 -2.60
CA THR A 186 1.30 11.20 -3.06
C THR A 186 2.50 12.14 -2.85
N GLY A 187 3.31 11.89 -1.82
CA GLY A 187 4.51 12.68 -1.53
C GLY A 187 5.66 12.49 -2.51
N THR A 188 5.67 11.44 -3.32
CA THR A 188 6.77 11.10 -4.21
C THR A 188 6.36 10.92 -5.67
N THR A 189 5.09 10.55 -5.93
CA THR A 189 4.64 10.16 -7.27
C THR A 189 4.35 11.33 -8.22
N GLY A 190 4.37 12.57 -7.73
CA GLY A 190 4.06 13.78 -8.51
C GLY A 190 2.94 14.62 -7.90
N GLY A 191 2.60 14.39 -6.63
CA GLY A 191 1.60 15.13 -5.88
C GLY A 191 0.16 14.67 -6.13
N ILE A 192 -0.77 15.49 -5.67
CA ILE A 192 -2.22 15.25 -5.80
C ILE A 192 -2.64 15.18 -7.28
N THR A 193 -2.03 15.99 -8.13
CA THR A 193 -2.32 16.01 -9.58
C THR A 193 -2.02 14.66 -10.23
N GLU A 194 -0.86 14.08 -9.97
CA GLU A 194 -0.51 12.76 -10.52
C GLU A 194 -1.30 11.64 -9.85
N ALA A 195 -1.51 11.70 -8.53
CA ALA A 195 -2.33 10.72 -7.83
C ALA A 195 -3.75 10.65 -8.41
N LYS A 196 -4.35 11.80 -8.78
CA LYS A 196 -5.64 11.83 -9.48
C LYS A 196 -5.58 11.21 -10.88
N ARG A 197 -4.52 11.44 -11.65
CA ARG A 197 -4.34 10.80 -12.97
C ARG A 197 -4.20 9.29 -12.83
N ILE A 198 -3.40 8.84 -11.86
CA ILE A 198 -3.20 7.43 -11.54
C ILE A 198 -4.54 6.78 -11.17
N SER A 199 -5.38 7.43 -10.37
CA SER A 199 -6.69 6.89 -9.99
C SER A 199 -7.62 6.64 -11.19
N VAL A 200 -7.56 7.49 -12.21
CA VAL A 200 -8.34 7.30 -13.46
C VAL A 200 -7.82 6.11 -14.26
N ILE A 201 -6.49 5.94 -14.34
CA ILE A 201 -5.88 4.79 -15.01
C ILE A 201 -6.24 3.49 -14.28
N ALA A 202 -6.14 3.47 -12.95
CA ALA A 202 -6.52 2.32 -12.13
C ALA A 202 -7.99 1.92 -12.35
N ASP A 203 -8.91 2.89 -12.37
CA ASP A 203 -10.34 2.66 -12.62
C ASP A 203 -10.57 2.02 -14.01
N THR A 204 -9.84 2.44 -15.03
CA THR A 204 -9.94 1.85 -16.39
C THR A 204 -9.37 0.43 -16.49
N HIS A 205 -8.44 0.07 -15.62
CA HIS A 205 -7.87 -1.28 -15.53
C HIS A 205 -8.60 -2.18 -14.52
N HIS A 206 -9.63 -1.65 -13.84
CA HIS A 206 -10.35 -2.33 -12.76
C HIS A 206 -9.45 -2.80 -11.61
N VAL A 207 -8.36 -2.07 -11.37
CA VAL A 207 -7.42 -2.29 -10.28
C VAL A 207 -7.69 -1.27 -9.18
N GLU A 208 -7.62 -1.71 -7.94
CA GLU A 208 -7.90 -0.87 -6.79
C GLU A 208 -6.69 0.00 -6.42
N MET A 209 -6.97 1.25 -6.08
CA MET A 209 -5.94 2.17 -5.60
C MET A 209 -6.09 2.34 -4.07
N THR A 210 -5.03 2.01 -3.36
CA THR A 210 -4.88 2.20 -1.91
C THR A 210 -3.59 2.99 -1.66
N PRO A 211 -3.64 4.34 -1.53
CA PRO A 211 -2.44 5.15 -1.45
C PRO A 211 -1.52 4.72 -0.30
N HIS A 212 -0.25 4.56 -0.62
CA HIS A 212 0.80 4.41 0.40
C HIS A 212 0.92 5.69 1.21
N ASN A 213 1.21 5.55 2.49
CA ASN A 213 1.30 6.69 3.40
C ASN A 213 2.49 6.57 4.35
N TRP A 214 3.61 7.15 3.94
CA TRP A 214 4.81 7.25 4.76
C TRP A 214 5.32 8.70 4.77
N GLY A 215 4.98 9.43 5.83
CA GLY A 215 5.37 10.84 5.88
C GLY A 215 4.73 11.62 7.02
N THR A 216 4.46 12.88 6.75
CA THR A 216 3.91 13.81 7.73
C THR A 216 2.38 13.84 7.68
N GLY A 217 1.75 14.51 8.67
CA GLY A 217 0.31 14.76 8.65
C GLY A 217 -0.21 15.48 7.40
N ILE A 218 0.67 16.18 6.65
CA ILE A 218 0.31 16.81 5.38
C ILE A 218 0.02 15.73 4.33
N ILE A 219 0.83 14.69 4.23
CA ILE A 219 0.63 13.60 3.28
C ILE A 219 -0.59 12.76 3.67
N ILE A 220 -0.80 12.50 4.97
CA ILE A 220 -2.03 11.87 5.46
C ILE A 220 -3.26 12.65 4.98
N ALA A 221 -3.28 13.96 5.17
CA ALA A 221 -4.40 14.80 4.73
C ALA A 221 -4.58 14.76 3.20
N ALA A 222 -3.50 14.82 2.42
CA ALA A 222 -3.56 14.72 0.97
C ALA A 222 -4.13 13.36 0.52
N ASN A 223 -3.65 12.26 1.11
CA ASN A 223 -4.13 10.91 0.83
C ASN A 223 -5.60 10.71 1.22
N LEU A 224 -6.06 11.30 2.34
CA LEU A 224 -7.48 11.28 2.72
C LEU A 224 -8.36 12.00 1.68
N HIS A 225 -7.92 13.14 1.14
CA HIS A 225 -8.63 13.82 0.05
C HIS A 225 -8.70 12.97 -1.21
N ILE A 226 -7.60 12.30 -1.59
CA ILE A 226 -7.57 11.37 -2.73
C ILE A 226 -8.47 10.17 -2.45
N SER A 227 -8.30 9.48 -1.32
CA SER A 227 -9.04 8.27 -0.98
C SER A 227 -10.55 8.50 -0.90
N SER A 228 -10.99 9.66 -0.39
CA SER A 228 -12.41 10.02 -0.38
C SER A 228 -12.99 10.27 -1.78
N ASN A 229 -12.14 10.58 -2.76
CA ASN A 229 -12.52 10.84 -4.16
C ASN A 229 -12.41 9.59 -5.06
N LEU A 230 -11.91 8.45 -4.55
CA LEU A 230 -11.86 7.21 -5.31
C LEU A 230 -13.25 6.63 -5.51
N LYS A 231 -13.59 6.27 -6.75
CA LYS A 231 -14.92 5.79 -7.14
C LYS A 231 -15.26 4.44 -6.52
N TYR A 232 -14.29 3.58 -6.40
CA TYR A 232 -14.44 2.20 -5.97
C TYR A 232 -13.66 1.98 -4.65
N ALA A 233 -14.19 1.28 -3.68
CA ALA A 233 -14.53 -0.07 -3.50
C ALA A 233 -15.52 -0.27 -2.34
N PRO A 234 -16.56 -1.09 -2.47
CA PRO A 234 -17.35 -1.53 -1.33
C PRO A 234 -16.55 -2.58 -0.52
N GLY A 235 -16.29 -2.26 0.75
CA GLY A 235 -15.74 -3.19 1.73
C GLY A 235 -14.22 -3.34 1.76
N ARG A 236 -13.46 -2.48 1.09
CA ARG A 236 -11.99 -2.55 1.08
C ARG A 236 -11.35 -1.36 1.79
N MET A 237 -10.15 -1.57 2.30
CA MET A 237 -9.47 -0.68 3.23
C MET A 237 -8.42 0.17 2.54
N PHE A 238 -8.10 1.28 3.18
CA PHE A 238 -7.06 2.23 2.76
C PHE A 238 -6.03 2.38 3.88
N ASP A 239 -4.79 2.60 3.51
CA ASP A 239 -3.65 2.82 4.40
C ASP A 239 -3.81 4.09 5.23
#